data_f94931c4cdf576cd10bf0c467362968e
#
_entry.id   f94931c4cdf576cd10bf0c467362968e
#
_cell.length_a   1.000
_cell.length_b   1.000
_cell.length_c   1.000
_cell.angle_alpha   90.00
_cell.angle_beta   90.00
_cell.angle_gamma   90.00
#
_symmetry.space_group_name_H-M   'P 1'
#
loop_
_entity.id
_entity.type
_entity.pdbx_description
1 polymer ?
#
loop_
_entity_poly.entity_id
_entity_poly.type
_entity_poly.pdbx_seq_one_letter_code
_entity_poly.pdbx_strand_id
1 'polypeptide(L)'
;RTNWVLLMTGLGGDRNHFNWLARSLSHNGWPVVVMDHPGSDSLALEALVKGRLPLSGAEVIPDRMNDLYSVLQAKKLGLIDISEESVVLMGHSLGALTAILASGVKIDDQLENRCQKVLDNLSLTNLSSLLQCQLIDINLSDRKKMKNLSAIVGMNSFGSFLWEKNLYNQINIPLFLTGGTFDLVTPSISEQLG
;
A
#
# COMPACT_ATOMS: atom_id res chain seq x y z
N ARG A 1 -3.15 -11.52 -22.52
CA ARG A 1 -3.36 -11.53 -21.07
C ARG A 1 -4.66 -10.82 -20.76
N THR A 2 -5.28 -11.14 -19.63
CA THR A 2 -6.59 -10.59 -19.23
C THR A 2 -6.47 -9.56 -18.13
N ASN A 3 -5.27 -9.34 -17.61
CA ASN A 3 -4.99 -8.46 -16.48
C ASN A 3 -3.95 -7.40 -16.84
N TRP A 4 -4.07 -6.23 -16.22
CA TRP A 4 -3.06 -5.18 -16.19
C TRP A 4 -2.53 -4.96 -14.78
N VAL A 5 -1.43 -4.26 -14.64
CA VAL A 5 -0.79 -3.99 -13.34
C VAL A 5 -0.89 -2.51 -13.02
N LEU A 6 -1.34 -2.19 -11.81
CA LEU A 6 -1.21 -0.87 -11.22
C LEU A 6 -0.17 -0.92 -10.11
N LEU A 7 0.96 -0.25 -10.33
CA LEU A 7 2.11 -0.25 -9.44
C LEU A 7 2.15 1.03 -8.62
N MET A 8 2.14 0.87 -7.29
CA MET A 8 2.07 1.95 -6.31
C MET A 8 3.36 2.05 -5.51
N THR A 9 3.88 3.28 -5.38
CA THR A 9 5.08 3.57 -4.60
C THR A 9 4.80 3.59 -3.09
N GLY A 10 5.84 3.47 -2.28
CA GLY A 10 5.79 3.68 -0.83
C GLY A 10 5.84 5.15 -0.43
N LEU A 11 5.96 5.40 0.86
CA LEU A 11 6.17 6.75 1.40
C LEU A 11 7.49 7.33 0.90
N GLY A 12 7.47 8.57 0.41
CA GLY A 12 8.63 9.22 -0.20
C GLY A 12 9.04 8.61 -1.55
N GLY A 13 8.24 7.69 -2.09
CA GLY A 13 8.53 7.03 -3.35
C GLY A 13 8.17 7.88 -4.56
N ASP A 14 8.81 7.58 -5.69
CA ASP A 14 8.61 8.20 -6.99
C ASP A 14 8.42 7.08 -8.03
N ARG A 15 7.58 7.30 -9.03
CA ARG A 15 7.33 6.34 -10.12
C ARG A 15 8.61 5.86 -10.80
N ASN A 16 9.65 6.69 -10.85
CA ASN A 16 10.92 6.32 -11.47
C ASN A 16 11.67 5.23 -10.69
N HIS A 17 11.45 5.09 -9.39
CA HIS A 17 12.05 4.02 -8.58
C HIS A 17 11.65 2.62 -9.07
N PHE A 18 10.48 2.49 -9.72
CA PHE A 18 9.98 1.22 -10.24
C PHE A 18 10.06 1.08 -11.76
N ASN A 19 10.77 1.98 -12.46
CA ASN A 19 10.94 1.90 -13.92
C ASN A 19 11.51 0.54 -14.38
N TRP A 20 12.44 -0.04 -13.63
CA TRP A 20 13.01 -1.34 -13.93
C TRP A 20 11.95 -2.46 -13.89
N LEU A 21 11.08 -2.45 -12.86
CA LEU A 21 10.02 -3.44 -12.70
C LEU A 21 8.92 -3.25 -13.73
N ALA A 22 8.48 -2.01 -13.94
CA ALA A 22 7.47 -1.66 -14.94
C ALA A 22 7.92 -2.09 -16.34
N ARG A 23 9.18 -1.82 -16.71
CA ARG A 23 9.76 -2.27 -17.98
C ARG A 23 9.81 -3.78 -18.08
N SER A 24 10.25 -4.47 -17.04
CA SER A 24 10.29 -5.94 -17.00
C SER A 24 8.90 -6.55 -17.22
N LEU A 25 7.90 -6.05 -16.51
CA LEU A 25 6.51 -6.49 -16.67
C LEU A 25 6.00 -6.22 -18.10
N SER A 26 6.24 -5.01 -18.61
CA SER A 26 5.83 -4.63 -19.97
C SER A 26 6.49 -5.49 -21.05
N HIS A 27 7.78 -5.77 -20.96
CA HIS A 27 8.48 -6.69 -21.87
C HIS A 27 7.91 -8.11 -21.84
N ASN A 28 7.34 -8.51 -20.71
CA ASN A 28 6.63 -9.78 -20.56
C ASN A 28 5.13 -9.70 -20.91
N GLY A 29 4.71 -8.63 -21.57
CA GLY A 29 3.36 -8.45 -22.12
C GLY A 29 2.28 -8.08 -21.08
N TRP A 30 2.67 -7.47 -19.97
CA TRP A 30 1.73 -6.89 -19.01
C TRP A 30 1.55 -5.40 -19.31
N PRO A 31 0.33 -4.90 -19.54
CA PRO A 31 0.08 -3.47 -19.46
C PRO A 31 0.31 -2.99 -18.02
N VAL A 32 1.08 -1.92 -17.85
CA VAL A 32 1.48 -1.40 -16.53
C VAL A 32 1.23 0.09 -16.43
N VAL A 33 0.58 0.49 -15.37
CA VAL A 33 0.53 1.89 -14.92
C VAL A 33 1.32 2.02 -13.64
N VAL A 34 2.22 2.96 -13.57
CA VAL A 34 2.93 3.34 -12.33
C VAL A 34 2.37 4.66 -11.86
N MET A 35 1.94 4.73 -10.61
CA MET A 35 1.37 5.94 -10.06
C MET A 35 2.16 6.47 -8.89
N ASP A 36 2.26 7.80 -8.80
CA ASP A 36 2.66 8.50 -7.61
C ASP A 36 1.43 8.82 -6.76
N HIS A 37 1.69 9.08 -5.48
CA HIS A 37 0.67 9.52 -4.54
C HIS A 37 1.03 10.91 -4.01
N PRO A 38 0.45 12.00 -4.55
CA PRO A 38 0.69 13.34 -4.08
C PRO A 38 0.51 13.46 -2.56
N GLY A 39 1.38 14.23 -1.91
CA GLY A 39 1.36 14.36 -0.44
C GLY A 39 2.12 13.28 0.32
N SER A 40 2.47 12.16 -0.34
CA SER A 40 3.30 11.09 0.25
C SER A 40 4.41 10.60 -0.69
N ASP A 41 4.67 11.31 -1.75
CA ASP A 41 5.66 11.06 -2.79
C ASP A 41 7.04 11.69 -2.47
N SER A 42 7.95 11.65 -3.43
CA SER A 42 9.29 12.23 -3.32
C SER A 42 9.27 13.75 -3.14
N LEU A 43 8.26 14.44 -3.68
CA LEU A 43 8.10 15.89 -3.50
C LEU A 43 7.70 16.23 -2.05
N ALA A 44 6.84 15.43 -1.44
CA ALA A 44 6.49 15.56 -0.03
C ALA A 44 7.71 15.33 0.87
N LEU A 45 8.52 14.32 0.56
CA LEU A 45 9.76 14.04 1.28
C LEU A 45 10.77 15.19 1.11
N GLU A 46 10.93 15.74 -0.09
CA GLU A 46 11.77 16.90 -0.34
C GLU A 46 11.31 18.14 0.45
N ALA A 47 9.99 18.36 0.50
CA ALA A 47 9.42 19.47 1.27
C ALA A 47 9.67 19.31 2.78
N LEU A 48 9.63 18.10 3.31
CA LEU A 48 10.01 17.78 4.68
C LEU A 48 11.49 18.12 4.94
N VAL A 49 12.39 17.61 4.09
CA VAL A 49 13.84 17.85 4.26
C VAL A 49 14.17 19.34 4.24
N LYS A 50 13.39 20.13 3.50
CA LYS A 50 13.49 21.59 3.45
C LYS A 50 12.75 22.30 4.61
N GLY A 51 12.18 21.56 5.56
CA GLY A 51 11.43 22.10 6.70
C GLY A 51 10.13 22.82 6.32
N ARG A 52 9.57 22.53 5.14
CA ARG A 52 8.34 23.19 4.64
C ARG A 52 7.06 22.45 5.00
N LEU A 53 7.11 21.14 5.18
CA LEU A 53 5.96 20.29 5.54
C LEU A 53 6.42 19.24 6.56
N PRO A 54 5.52 18.78 7.45
CA PRO A 54 5.78 17.61 8.28
C PRO A 54 5.86 16.35 7.40
N LEU A 55 6.50 15.31 7.89
CA LEU A 55 6.46 13.99 7.24
C LEU A 55 5.06 13.41 7.38
N SER A 56 4.46 13.11 6.25
CA SER A 56 3.27 12.29 6.21
C SER A 56 3.61 10.85 6.61
N GLY A 57 2.64 10.15 7.18
CA GLY A 57 2.77 8.74 7.54
C GLY A 57 1.61 7.92 6.96
N ALA A 58 1.10 6.97 7.73
CA ALA A 58 0.00 6.13 7.27
C ALA A 58 -1.36 6.87 7.25
N GLU A 59 -1.48 8.03 7.88
CA GLU A 59 -2.68 8.89 7.86
C GLU A 59 -3.06 9.34 6.44
N VAL A 60 -2.14 9.30 5.48
CA VAL A 60 -2.41 9.63 4.07
C VAL A 60 -3.12 8.50 3.30
N ILE A 61 -3.39 7.36 3.92
CA ILE A 61 -4.09 6.23 3.27
C ILE A 61 -5.42 6.64 2.61
N PRO A 62 -6.28 7.47 3.22
CA PRO A 62 -7.48 7.95 2.56
C PRO A 62 -7.22 8.61 1.21
N ASP A 63 -6.22 9.48 1.13
CA ASP A 63 -5.87 10.18 -0.11
C ASP A 63 -5.29 9.23 -1.14
N ARG A 64 -4.42 8.32 -0.72
CA ARG A 64 -3.86 7.27 -1.60
C ARG A 64 -4.95 6.37 -2.19
N MET A 65 -5.98 6.06 -1.42
CA MET A 65 -7.15 5.33 -1.91
C MET A 65 -7.93 6.15 -2.94
N ASN A 66 -8.09 7.45 -2.72
CA ASN A 66 -8.75 8.34 -3.69
C ASN A 66 -7.95 8.45 -4.99
N ASP A 67 -6.62 8.53 -4.91
CA ASP A 67 -5.72 8.50 -6.08
C ASP A 67 -5.91 7.21 -6.88
N LEU A 68 -5.91 6.06 -6.19
CA LEU A 68 -6.16 4.76 -6.80
C LEU A 68 -7.50 4.73 -7.56
N TYR A 69 -8.59 5.18 -6.92
CA TYR A 69 -9.90 5.24 -7.58
C TYR A 69 -9.91 6.22 -8.76
N SER A 70 -9.15 7.31 -8.69
CA SER A 70 -9.03 8.27 -9.78
C SER A 70 -8.37 7.65 -11.01
N VAL A 71 -7.32 6.83 -10.83
CA VAL A 71 -6.69 6.08 -11.94
C VAL A 71 -7.68 5.08 -12.56
N LEU A 72 -8.43 4.35 -11.74
CA LEU A 72 -9.45 3.42 -12.23
C LEU A 72 -10.57 4.14 -13.00
N GLN A 73 -10.98 5.30 -12.53
CA GLN A 73 -11.96 6.13 -13.22
C GLN A 73 -11.41 6.68 -14.55
N ALA A 74 -10.15 7.12 -14.57
CA ALA A 74 -9.49 7.57 -15.79
C ALA A 74 -9.44 6.46 -16.85
N LYS A 75 -9.10 5.22 -16.44
CA LYS A 75 -9.18 4.04 -17.32
C LYS A 75 -10.61 3.83 -17.85
N LYS A 76 -11.61 3.86 -16.99
CA LYS A 76 -13.03 3.69 -17.39
C LYS A 76 -13.50 4.76 -18.37
N LEU A 77 -12.96 5.95 -18.29
CA LEU A 77 -13.25 7.07 -19.22
C LEU A 77 -12.43 7.01 -20.52
N GLY A 78 -11.58 6.00 -20.70
CA GLY A 78 -10.72 5.87 -21.87
C GLY A 78 -9.53 6.85 -21.92
N LEU A 79 -9.20 7.50 -20.79
CA LEU A 79 -8.03 8.37 -20.66
C LEU A 79 -6.73 7.58 -20.50
N ILE A 80 -6.84 6.31 -20.15
CA ILE A 80 -5.73 5.34 -20.08
C ILE A 80 -6.07 4.22 -21.06
N ASP A 81 -5.24 4.06 -22.07
CA ASP A 81 -5.44 3.07 -23.15
C ASP A 81 -4.98 1.68 -22.68
N ILE A 82 -5.82 1.03 -21.92
CA ILE A 82 -5.66 -0.35 -21.42
C ILE A 82 -6.98 -1.07 -21.62
N SER A 83 -6.95 -2.13 -22.44
CA SER A 83 -8.15 -2.93 -22.77
C SER A 83 -8.53 -3.94 -21.68
N GLU A 84 -7.55 -4.39 -20.89
CA GLU A 84 -7.75 -5.41 -19.85
C GLU A 84 -8.65 -4.91 -18.72
N GLU A 85 -9.68 -5.70 -18.38
CA GLU A 85 -10.66 -5.32 -17.36
C GLU A 85 -10.16 -5.56 -15.93
N SER A 86 -9.43 -6.65 -15.70
CA SER A 86 -9.00 -7.05 -14.38
C SER A 86 -7.63 -6.46 -14.04
N VAL A 87 -7.45 -6.02 -12.80
CA VAL A 87 -6.21 -5.38 -12.33
C VAL A 87 -5.51 -6.23 -11.28
N VAL A 88 -4.20 -6.27 -11.35
CA VAL A 88 -3.31 -6.69 -10.27
C VAL A 88 -2.80 -5.42 -9.59
N LEU A 89 -3.08 -5.26 -8.31
CA LEU A 89 -2.47 -4.20 -7.52
C LEU A 89 -1.10 -4.66 -7.02
N MET A 90 -0.08 -3.93 -7.37
CA MET A 90 1.29 -4.18 -6.92
C MET A 90 1.80 -2.94 -6.18
N GLY A 91 2.28 -3.12 -4.96
CA GLY A 91 2.72 -1.99 -4.16
C GLY A 91 3.93 -2.29 -3.30
N HIS A 92 4.67 -1.25 -2.95
CA HIS A 92 5.80 -1.31 -2.04
C HIS A 92 5.48 -0.54 -0.76
N SER A 93 5.79 -1.11 0.40
CA SER A 93 5.62 -0.47 1.71
C SER A 93 4.19 0.08 1.87
N LEU A 94 4.02 1.39 2.04
CA LEU A 94 2.71 2.05 2.12
C LEU A 94 1.83 1.79 0.89
N GLY A 95 2.43 1.59 -0.30
CA GLY A 95 1.72 1.17 -1.50
C GLY A 95 1.15 -0.25 -1.40
N ALA A 96 1.88 -1.16 -0.75
CA ALA A 96 1.39 -2.51 -0.47
C ALA A 96 0.21 -2.48 0.50
N LEU A 97 0.29 -1.67 1.57
CA LEU A 97 -0.81 -1.46 2.49
C LEU A 97 -2.04 -0.88 1.77
N THR A 98 -1.85 0.12 0.90
CA THR A 98 -2.92 0.67 0.07
C THR A 98 -3.60 -0.41 -0.77
N ALA A 99 -2.82 -1.29 -1.43
CA ALA A 99 -3.34 -2.40 -2.23
C ALA A 99 -4.17 -3.39 -1.40
N ILE A 100 -3.69 -3.75 -0.22
CA ILE A 100 -4.39 -4.66 0.69
C ILE A 100 -5.73 -4.04 1.14
N LEU A 101 -5.72 -2.79 1.59
CA LEU A 101 -6.93 -2.08 2.01
C LEU A 101 -7.96 -1.91 0.87
N ALA A 102 -7.50 -1.77 -0.38
CA ALA A 102 -8.37 -1.70 -1.56
C ALA A 102 -9.14 -3.00 -1.83
N SER A 103 -8.71 -4.13 -1.29
CA SER A 103 -9.46 -5.40 -1.35
C SER A 103 -10.72 -5.42 -0.47
N GLY A 104 -10.89 -4.38 0.36
CA GLY A 104 -12.03 -4.28 1.28
C GLY A 104 -11.80 -4.97 2.62
N VAL A 105 -10.56 -5.29 2.95
CA VAL A 105 -10.17 -5.81 4.27
C VAL A 105 -10.47 -4.75 5.32
N LYS A 106 -11.06 -5.18 6.43
CA LYS A 106 -11.33 -4.32 7.58
C LYS A 106 -10.17 -4.37 8.56
N ILE A 107 -9.82 -3.23 9.11
CA ILE A 107 -8.88 -3.15 10.23
C ILE A 107 -9.52 -3.77 11.46
N ASP A 108 -8.74 -4.50 12.23
CA ASP A 108 -9.18 -5.16 13.46
C ASP A 108 -9.48 -4.12 14.55
N ASP A 109 -10.59 -4.30 15.25
CA ASP A 109 -11.02 -3.43 16.36
C ASP A 109 -10.04 -3.41 17.55
N GLN A 110 -9.08 -4.36 17.60
CA GLN A 110 -8.05 -4.42 18.64
C GLN A 110 -6.81 -3.57 18.33
N LEU A 111 -6.80 -2.81 17.22
CA LEU A 111 -5.66 -1.98 16.82
C LEU A 111 -5.24 -1.02 17.94
N GLU A 112 -6.19 -0.30 18.54
CA GLU A 112 -5.93 0.66 19.62
C GLU A 112 -5.23 -0.01 20.82
N ASN A 113 -5.73 -1.17 21.26
CA ASN A 113 -5.14 -1.91 22.36
C ASN A 113 -3.70 -2.38 22.05
N ARG A 114 -3.44 -2.78 20.81
CA ARG A 114 -2.09 -3.18 20.38
C ARG A 114 -1.14 -1.99 20.35
N CYS A 115 -1.61 -0.86 19.85
CA CYS A 115 -0.84 0.37 19.78
C CYS A 115 -0.47 0.89 21.18
N GLN A 116 -1.40 0.85 22.12
CA GLN A 116 -1.14 1.30 23.49
C GLN A 116 -0.03 0.49 24.14
N LYS A 117 -0.01 -0.85 23.98
CA LYS A 117 1.07 -1.71 24.48
C LYS A 117 2.44 -1.39 23.90
N VAL A 118 2.50 -0.94 22.64
CA VAL A 118 3.77 -0.58 21.98
C VAL A 118 4.24 0.79 22.45
N LEU A 119 3.34 1.75 22.63
CA LEU A 119 3.69 3.08 23.14
C LEU A 119 4.22 3.02 24.57
N ASP A 120 3.72 2.08 25.38
CA ASP A 120 4.23 1.85 26.76
C ASP A 120 5.63 1.24 26.77
N ASN A 121 6.06 0.58 25.69
CA ASN A 121 7.35 -0.10 25.56
C ASN A 121 8.02 0.24 24.22
N LEU A 122 8.29 1.51 23.97
CA LEU A 122 8.91 1.99 22.73
C LEU A 122 10.24 1.27 22.45
N SER A 123 10.19 0.28 21.59
CA SER A 123 11.37 -0.25 20.93
C SER A 123 11.62 0.59 19.67
N LEU A 124 12.76 1.31 19.63
CA LEU A 124 13.18 2.12 18.47
C LEU A 124 13.39 1.30 17.19
N THR A 125 13.23 -0.01 17.27
CA THR A 125 13.50 -0.94 16.16
C THR A 125 12.29 -1.27 15.29
N ASN A 126 11.08 -0.85 15.65
CA ASN A 126 9.88 -1.18 14.89
C ASN A 126 9.09 0.07 14.48
N LEU A 127 9.61 0.77 13.46
CA LEU A 127 8.95 1.95 12.89
C LEU A 127 7.61 1.61 12.24
N SER A 128 7.46 0.39 11.69
CA SER A 128 6.20 -0.03 11.06
C SER A 128 5.03 -0.05 12.03
N SER A 129 5.25 -0.41 13.30
CA SER A 129 4.22 -0.38 14.33
C SER A 129 3.69 1.03 14.56
N LEU A 130 4.57 2.03 14.61
CA LEU A 130 4.18 3.44 14.78
C LEU A 130 3.35 3.93 13.57
N LEU A 131 3.74 3.54 12.35
CA LEU A 131 2.98 3.88 11.16
C LEU A 131 1.57 3.26 11.17
N GLN A 132 1.45 2.03 11.66
CA GLN A 132 0.15 1.36 11.77
C GLN A 132 -0.76 2.06 12.80
N CYS A 133 -0.19 2.54 13.89
CA CYS A 133 -0.94 3.23 14.94
C CYS A 133 -1.51 4.59 14.49
N GLN A 134 -0.99 5.19 13.43
CA GLN A 134 -1.57 6.39 12.83
C GLN A 134 -2.94 6.14 12.17
N LEU A 135 -3.33 4.87 12.00
CA LEU A 135 -4.62 4.49 11.41
C LEU A 135 -5.76 4.35 12.40
N ILE A 136 -5.53 4.51 13.72
CA ILE A 136 -6.55 4.35 14.76
C ILE A 136 -7.74 5.27 14.51
N ASP A 137 -7.49 6.55 14.23
CA ASP A 137 -8.53 7.58 14.06
C ASP A 137 -9.03 7.71 12.63
N ILE A 138 -8.55 6.85 11.72
CA ILE A 138 -8.88 6.95 10.30
C ILE A 138 -10.08 6.08 9.97
N ASN A 139 -11.20 6.72 9.64
CA ASN A 139 -12.38 6.01 9.18
C ASN A 139 -12.17 5.46 7.75
N LEU A 140 -12.03 4.13 7.65
CA LEU A 140 -11.95 3.40 6.39
C LEU A 140 -13.22 2.59 6.10
N SER A 141 -14.27 2.70 6.94
CA SER A 141 -15.47 1.83 6.89
C SER A 141 -16.33 2.04 5.64
N ASP A 142 -16.36 3.24 5.08
CA ASP A 142 -17.25 3.59 3.95
C ASP A 142 -16.67 3.20 2.58
N ARG A 143 -15.54 2.52 2.55
CA ARG A 143 -14.84 2.19 1.31
C ARG A 143 -15.41 0.94 0.66
N LYS A 144 -15.87 1.11 -0.56
CA LYS A 144 -16.33 -0.01 -1.37
C LYS A 144 -15.14 -0.87 -1.76
N LYS A 145 -15.28 -2.17 -1.56
CA LYS A 145 -14.36 -3.18 -2.12
C LYS A 145 -14.16 -2.91 -3.61
N MET A 146 -12.92 -2.89 -4.05
CA MET A 146 -12.56 -2.69 -5.43
C MET A 146 -13.09 -3.85 -6.29
N LYS A 147 -13.82 -3.51 -7.34
CA LYS A 147 -14.27 -4.48 -8.34
C LYS A 147 -13.12 -4.81 -9.29
N ASN A 148 -13.17 -6.00 -9.90
CA ASN A 148 -12.18 -6.46 -10.90
C ASN A 148 -10.73 -6.55 -10.38
N LEU A 149 -10.53 -6.63 -9.05
CA LEU A 149 -9.24 -6.90 -8.46
C LEU A 149 -8.95 -8.40 -8.55
N SER A 150 -7.92 -8.78 -9.32
CA SER A 150 -7.57 -10.17 -9.60
C SER A 150 -6.50 -10.74 -8.67
N ALA A 151 -5.58 -9.91 -8.21
CA ALA A 151 -4.54 -10.31 -7.26
C ALA A 151 -3.89 -9.08 -6.61
N ILE A 152 -3.19 -9.32 -5.51
CA ILE A 152 -2.34 -8.32 -4.84
C ILE A 152 -0.92 -8.84 -4.74
N VAL A 153 0.04 -7.97 -5.03
CA VAL A 153 1.48 -8.21 -4.79
C VAL A 153 1.99 -7.11 -3.87
N GLY A 154 2.33 -7.48 -2.64
CA GLY A 154 2.91 -6.58 -1.65
C GLY A 154 4.40 -6.81 -1.49
N MET A 155 5.19 -5.77 -1.74
CA MET A 155 6.63 -5.75 -1.52
C MET A 155 6.93 -4.97 -0.25
N ASN A 156 7.65 -5.58 0.70
CA ASN A 156 7.96 -4.97 1.99
C ASN A 156 6.70 -4.39 2.67
N SER A 157 5.59 -5.15 2.60
CA SER A 157 4.33 -4.74 3.23
C SER A 157 4.42 -4.80 4.74
N PHE A 158 3.51 -4.10 5.40
CA PHE A 158 3.32 -4.16 6.84
C PHE A 158 1.83 -4.20 7.17
N GLY A 159 1.49 -4.63 8.37
CA GLY A 159 0.10 -4.80 8.76
C GLY A 159 -0.10 -5.72 9.96
N SER A 160 0.97 -6.13 10.63
CA SER A 160 0.93 -7.05 11.77
C SER A 160 -0.02 -6.59 12.89
N PHE A 161 -0.18 -5.27 13.06
CA PHE A 161 -1.10 -4.69 14.05
C PHE A 161 -2.50 -4.49 13.51
N LEU A 162 -2.63 -4.28 12.20
CA LEU A 162 -3.92 -3.99 11.58
C LEU A 162 -4.83 -5.22 11.55
N TRP A 163 -4.26 -6.40 11.38
CA TRP A 163 -5.04 -7.62 11.13
C TRP A 163 -4.65 -8.82 12.01
N GLU A 164 -3.49 -8.77 12.66
CA GLU A 164 -2.93 -9.96 13.31
C GLU A 164 -2.92 -11.17 12.35
N LYS A 165 -3.58 -12.27 12.79
CA LYS A 165 -3.71 -13.51 12.00
C LYS A 165 -4.95 -13.53 11.09
N ASN A 166 -5.75 -12.46 11.10
CA ASN A 166 -7.06 -12.46 10.44
C ASN A 166 -7.04 -11.93 9.00
N LEU A 167 -5.91 -11.40 8.51
CA LEU A 167 -5.80 -10.86 7.16
C LEU A 167 -6.20 -11.89 6.09
N TYR A 168 -5.62 -13.07 6.16
CA TYR A 168 -5.81 -14.11 5.14
C TYR A 168 -7.26 -14.62 5.07
N ASN A 169 -7.99 -14.57 6.18
CA ASN A 169 -9.40 -14.97 6.23
C ASN A 169 -10.33 -13.94 5.55
N GLN A 170 -9.87 -12.72 5.35
CA GLN A 170 -10.66 -11.65 4.72
C GLN A 170 -10.39 -11.51 3.22
N ILE A 171 -9.26 -12.01 2.72
CA ILE A 171 -8.84 -11.88 1.32
C ILE A 171 -9.24 -13.14 0.54
N ASN A 172 -10.12 -12.96 -0.46
CA ASN A 172 -10.61 -14.04 -1.33
C ASN A 172 -9.98 -14.02 -2.74
N ILE A 173 -8.83 -13.36 -2.88
CA ILE A 173 -8.06 -13.27 -4.12
C ILE A 173 -6.60 -13.64 -3.83
N PRO A 174 -5.82 -14.07 -4.82
CA PRO A 174 -4.41 -14.33 -4.62
C PRO A 174 -3.67 -13.12 -4.00
N LEU A 175 -2.97 -13.39 -2.90
CA LEU A 175 -2.11 -12.43 -2.22
C LEU A 175 -0.68 -12.99 -2.22
N PHE A 176 0.25 -12.24 -2.79
CA PHE A 176 1.67 -12.54 -2.76
C PHE A 176 2.40 -11.44 -1.99
N LEU A 177 3.08 -11.84 -0.92
CA LEU A 177 3.90 -10.93 -0.11
C LEU A 177 5.37 -11.29 -0.26
N THR A 178 6.21 -10.28 -0.38
CA THR A 178 7.68 -10.43 -0.41
C THR A 178 8.32 -9.32 0.39
N GLY A 179 9.44 -9.62 1.04
CA GLY A 179 10.17 -8.64 1.84
C GLY A 179 11.65 -8.96 1.92
N GLY A 180 12.45 -7.92 2.14
CA GLY A 180 13.87 -8.05 2.38
C GLY A 180 14.17 -8.62 3.77
N THR A 181 15.09 -9.58 3.87
CA THR A 181 15.49 -10.19 5.16
C THR A 181 16.19 -9.20 6.10
N PHE A 182 16.76 -8.13 5.56
CA PHE A 182 17.44 -7.08 6.32
C PHE A 182 16.67 -5.76 6.31
N ASP A 183 15.38 -5.78 6.03
CA ASP A 183 14.55 -4.59 6.14
C ASP A 183 14.30 -4.26 7.61
N LEU A 184 14.82 -3.11 8.05
CA LEU A 184 14.68 -2.63 9.43
C LEU A 184 13.41 -1.78 9.62
N VAL A 185 12.78 -1.34 8.55
CA VAL A 185 11.58 -0.50 8.59
C VAL A 185 10.32 -1.36 8.60
N THR A 186 10.27 -2.34 7.69
CA THR A 186 9.17 -3.31 7.57
C THR A 186 9.72 -4.74 7.60
N PRO A 187 10.19 -5.22 8.78
CA PRO A 187 10.82 -6.53 8.89
C PRO A 187 9.86 -7.63 8.44
N SER A 188 10.23 -8.39 7.42
CA SER A 188 9.35 -9.40 6.80
C SER A 188 8.90 -10.48 7.79
N ILE A 189 9.74 -10.83 8.75
CA ILE A 189 9.44 -11.85 9.77
C ILE A 189 8.29 -11.41 10.67
N SER A 190 8.26 -10.16 11.11
CA SER A 190 7.20 -9.65 12.00
C SER A 190 5.97 -9.15 11.26
N GLU A 191 6.15 -8.65 10.03
CA GLU A 191 5.09 -7.95 9.30
C GLU A 191 4.33 -8.83 8.29
N GLN A 192 4.93 -9.93 7.84
CA GLN A 192 4.36 -10.74 6.75
C GLN A 192 4.03 -12.17 7.14
N LEU A 193 4.49 -12.66 8.29
CA LEU A 193 4.24 -14.02 8.78
C LEU A 193 3.14 -14.08 9.86
N GLY A 194 2.43 -12.99 10.08
CA GLY A 194 1.34 -12.90 11.04
C GLY A 194 0.08 -13.67 10.64
#